data_db4b780f85ab54106970b8949892c1ed
#
_entry.id   db4b780f85ab54106970b8949892c1ed
#
_cell.length_a   1.000
_cell.length_b   1.000
_cell.length_c   1.000
_cell.angle_alpha   90.00
_cell.angle_beta   90.00
_cell.angle_gamma   90.00
#
_symmetry.space_group_name_H-M   'P 1'
#
loop_
_entity.id
_entity.type
_entity.pdbx_description
1 polymer ?
#
loop_
_entity_poly.entity_id
_entity_poly.type
_entity_poly.pdbx_seq_one_letter_code
_entity_poly.pdbx_strand_id
1 'polypeptide(L)'
;NDRQTGEDLLETLIANSERCVGMAANMIGTLKNIIAINDNGDYILMYNPEIIKSDGAYETEEGCLSLDGVRKTKRYKKIKVRYLDRNFKIKIKTYEGFTAQIIQHEVDHLSGIII
;
A
#
# COMPACT_ATOMS: atom_id res chain seq x y z
N ASN A 1 14.70 -12.93 4.01
CA ASN A 1 13.53 -13.19 4.84
C ASN A 1 12.55 -12.03 4.75
N ASP A 2 11.38 -12.19 5.33
CA ASP A 2 10.32 -11.17 5.22
C ASP A 2 10.72 -9.84 5.86
N ARG A 3 11.43 -9.89 6.98
CA ARG A 3 11.89 -8.65 7.63
C ARG A 3 12.83 -7.87 6.74
N GLN A 4 13.79 -8.54 6.12
CA GLN A 4 14.75 -7.88 5.22
C GLN A 4 14.03 -7.32 3.99
N THR A 5 13.12 -8.08 3.40
CA THR A 5 12.32 -7.62 2.26
C THR A 5 11.52 -6.38 2.62
N GLY A 6 10.89 -6.38 3.79
CA GLY A 6 10.12 -5.23 4.28
C GLY A 6 10.98 -3.99 4.49
N GLU A 7 12.14 -4.14 5.12
CA GLU A 7 13.04 -3.01 5.34
C GLU A 7 13.59 -2.48 4.03
N ASP A 8 13.91 -3.36 3.07
CA ASP A 8 14.35 -2.95 1.72
C ASP A 8 13.26 -2.17 0.99
N LEU A 9 12.01 -2.62 1.10
CA LEU A 9 10.86 -1.93 0.51
C LEU A 9 10.70 -0.54 1.10
N LEU A 10 10.81 -0.43 2.42
CA LEU A 10 10.70 0.84 3.12
C LEU A 10 11.81 1.81 2.70
N GLU A 11 13.05 1.34 2.61
CA GLU A 11 14.17 2.16 2.14
C GLU A 11 13.94 2.64 0.71
N THR A 12 13.41 1.77 -0.15
CA THR A 12 13.12 2.12 -1.54
C THR A 12 12.04 3.20 -1.61
N LEU A 13 11.01 3.09 -0.78
CA LEU A 13 9.95 4.10 -0.72
C LEU A 13 10.51 5.46 -0.26
N ILE A 14 11.32 5.45 0.79
CA ILE A 14 11.93 6.69 1.31
C ILE A 14 12.83 7.33 0.25
N ALA A 15 13.62 6.53 -0.47
CA ALA A 15 14.50 7.02 -1.53
C ALA A 15 13.71 7.63 -2.71
N ASN A 16 12.44 7.24 -2.87
CA ASN A 16 11.57 7.74 -3.94
C ASN A 16 10.42 8.61 -3.41
N SER A 17 10.59 9.19 -2.23
CA SER A 17 9.52 9.92 -1.53
C SER A 17 8.95 11.11 -2.31
N GLU A 18 9.72 11.70 -3.22
CA GLU A 18 9.25 12.79 -4.06
C GLU A 18 8.29 12.32 -5.17
N ARG A 19 8.31 11.02 -5.48
CA ARG A 19 7.58 10.44 -6.61
C ARG A 19 6.54 9.40 -6.18
N CYS A 20 6.69 8.83 -4.98
CA CYS A 20 5.87 7.75 -4.49
C CYS A 20 5.40 7.99 -3.08
N VAL A 21 4.14 7.62 -2.81
CA VAL A 21 3.57 7.63 -1.46
C VAL A 21 3.29 6.22 -0.94
N GLY A 22 3.51 5.21 -1.76
CA GLY A 22 3.36 3.81 -1.40
C GLY A 22 4.06 2.89 -2.37
N MET A 23 4.39 1.69 -1.92
CA MET A 23 5.00 0.64 -2.72
C MET A 23 4.56 -0.73 -2.24
N ALA A 24 4.46 -1.68 -3.18
CA ALA A 24 4.23 -3.09 -2.88
C ALA A 24 5.48 -3.90 -3.20
N ALA A 25 5.69 -5.01 -2.48
CA ALA A 25 6.90 -5.81 -2.63
C ALA A 25 7.11 -6.34 -4.05
N ASN A 26 6.04 -6.63 -4.80
CA ASN A 26 6.18 -7.11 -6.18
C ASN A 26 6.77 -6.06 -7.11
N MET A 27 6.76 -4.78 -6.74
CA MET A 27 7.35 -3.70 -7.53
C MET A 27 8.90 -3.72 -7.44
N ILE A 28 9.45 -4.40 -6.45
CA ILE A 28 10.90 -4.59 -6.31
C ILE A 28 11.33 -6.02 -6.61
N GLY A 29 10.47 -6.77 -7.32
CA GLY A 29 10.80 -8.11 -7.80
C GLY A 29 10.60 -9.24 -6.80
N THR A 30 9.87 -9.00 -5.73
CA THR A 30 9.63 -9.99 -4.69
C THR A 30 8.15 -10.37 -4.60
N LEU A 31 7.86 -11.68 -4.56
CA LEU A 31 6.48 -12.19 -4.48
C LEU A 31 6.02 -12.35 -3.02
N LYS A 32 6.19 -11.31 -2.23
CA LYS A 32 5.76 -11.27 -0.83
C LYS A 32 4.59 -10.31 -0.67
N ASN A 33 3.70 -10.60 0.27
CA ASN A 33 2.55 -9.74 0.57
C ASN A 33 2.97 -8.67 1.58
N ILE A 34 3.70 -7.68 1.10
CA ILE A 34 4.24 -6.59 1.93
C ILE A 34 4.02 -5.27 1.19
N ILE A 35 3.51 -4.27 1.92
CA ILE A 35 3.41 -2.91 1.39
C ILE A 35 4.05 -1.93 2.35
N ALA A 36 4.51 -0.80 1.82
CA ALA A 36 4.99 0.34 2.60
C ALA A 36 4.25 1.57 2.12
N ILE A 37 3.81 2.41 3.05
CA ILE A 37 3.10 3.64 2.72
C ILE A 37 3.65 4.82 3.51
N ASN A 38 3.44 6.01 2.95
CA ASN A 38 3.73 7.28 3.63
C ASN A 38 2.38 7.88 4.04
N ASP A 39 2.10 7.87 5.34
CA ASP A 39 0.88 8.43 5.93
C ASP A 39 1.22 9.81 6.52
N ASN A 40 1.13 10.85 5.68
CA ASN A 40 1.42 12.24 6.09
C ASN A 40 2.79 12.41 6.76
N GLY A 41 3.81 11.72 6.25
CA GLY A 41 5.16 11.77 6.78
C GLY A 41 5.53 10.61 7.70
N ASP A 42 4.55 9.84 8.14
CA ASP A 42 4.78 8.62 8.92
C ASP A 42 4.83 7.42 7.98
N TYR A 43 5.98 6.77 7.93
CA TYR A 43 6.16 5.59 7.09
C TYR A 43 5.67 4.35 7.83
N ILE A 44 4.74 3.63 7.20
CA ILE A 44 4.11 2.43 7.76
C ILE A 44 4.45 1.24 6.88
N LEU A 45 4.92 0.16 7.50
CA LEU A 45 5.21 -1.10 6.84
C LEU A 45 4.15 -2.11 7.27
N MET A 46 3.51 -2.77 6.30
CA MET A 46 2.46 -3.75 6.56
C MET A 46 2.83 -5.09 5.95
N TYR A 47 2.91 -6.13 6.79
CA TYR A 47 3.08 -7.51 6.34
C TYR A 47 1.71 -8.18 6.27
N ASN A 48 1.43 -8.84 5.15
CA ASN A 48 0.18 -9.54 4.90
C ASN A 48 -1.06 -8.67 5.14
N PRO A 49 -1.14 -7.47 4.52
CA PRO A 49 -2.29 -6.60 4.70
C PRO A 49 -3.55 -7.21 4.11
N GLU A 50 -4.66 -7.06 4.84
CA GLU A 50 -5.96 -7.54 4.41
C GLU A 50 -7.01 -6.48 4.73
N ILE A 51 -7.73 -6.02 3.70
CA ILE A 51 -8.83 -5.08 3.89
C ILE A 51 -10.05 -5.88 4.31
N ILE A 52 -10.46 -5.73 5.57
CA ILE A 52 -11.55 -6.51 6.15
C ILE A 52 -12.89 -5.78 6.13
N LYS A 53 -12.89 -4.47 5.87
CA LYS A 53 -14.10 -3.67 5.74
C LYS A 53 -13.83 -2.47 4.85
N SER A 54 -14.82 -2.09 4.04
CA SER A 54 -14.73 -0.94 3.12
C SER A 54 -16.05 -0.21 3.08
N ASP A 55 -16.01 1.12 3.13
CA ASP A 55 -17.19 1.99 3.08
C ASP A 55 -16.94 3.18 2.18
N GLY A 56 -18.01 3.65 1.53
CA GLY A 56 -17.98 4.89 0.76
C GLY A 56 -17.27 4.75 -0.58
N ALA A 57 -17.80 3.92 -1.47
CA ALA A 57 -17.24 3.72 -2.80
C ALA A 57 -17.25 5.02 -3.62
N TYR A 58 -16.17 5.27 -4.34
CA TYR A 58 -16.05 6.39 -5.29
C TYR A 58 -15.14 6.02 -6.44
N GLU A 59 -15.24 6.74 -7.54
CA GLU A 59 -14.34 6.56 -8.68
C GLU A 59 -13.28 7.65 -8.66
N THR A 60 -12.05 7.28 -9.03
CA THR A 60 -10.93 8.22 -9.11
C THR A 60 -9.97 7.76 -10.21
N GLU A 61 -8.97 8.58 -10.49
CA GLU A 61 -7.91 8.23 -11.42
C GLU A 61 -6.60 8.12 -10.66
N GLU A 62 -5.85 7.06 -10.95
CA GLU A 62 -4.58 6.79 -10.29
C GLU A 62 -3.50 6.44 -11.28
N GLY A 63 -2.26 6.82 -10.96
CA GLY A 63 -1.07 6.42 -11.69
C GLY A 63 -0.20 5.50 -10.86
N CYS A 64 0.77 4.87 -11.51
CA CYS A 64 1.71 3.96 -10.87
C CYS A 64 3.08 4.13 -11.52
N LEU A 65 4.16 3.89 -10.76
CA LEU A 65 5.52 3.97 -11.29
C LEU A 65 5.79 2.99 -12.43
N SER A 66 5.11 1.86 -12.43
CA SER A 66 5.32 0.83 -13.44
C SER A 66 4.50 1.05 -14.72
N LEU A 67 3.64 2.09 -14.77
CA LEU A 67 2.83 2.42 -15.93
C LEU A 67 2.87 3.90 -16.21
N ASP A 68 2.85 4.27 -17.50
CA ASP A 68 2.68 5.65 -17.92
C ASP A 68 1.19 6.01 -17.92
N GLY A 69 0.88 7.24 -17.50
CA GLY A 69 -0.48 7.77 -17.50
C GLY A 69 -1.27 7.35 -16.26
N VAL A 70 -2.56 7.56 -16.32
CA VAL A 70 -3.49 7.29 -15.22
C VAL A 70 -4.60 6.37 -15.71
N ARG A 71 -5.22 5.65 -14.77
CA ARG A 71 -6.36 4.77 -15.04
C ARG A 71 -7.47 5.04 -14.05
N LYS A 72 -8.71 4.88 -14.51
CA LYS A 72 -9.86 4.99 -13.63
C LYS A 72 -9.95 3.75 -12.75
N THR A 73 -10.25 3.95 -11.49
CA THR A 73 -10.37 2.86 -10.53
C THR A 73 -11.41 3.20 -9.47
N LYS A 74 -11.98 2.16 -8.87
CA LYS A 74 -12.90 2.30 -7.76
C LYS A 74 -12.12 2.20 -6.45
N ARG A 75 -12.39 3.13 -5.54
CA ARG A 75 -11.79 3.15 -4.21
C ARG A 75 -12.87 3.35 -3.16
N TYR A 76 -12.49 3.17 -1.90
CA TYR A 76 -13.38 3.38 -0.76
C TYR A 76 -12.81 4.49 0.12
N LYS A 77 -13.68 5.36 0.62
CA LYS A 77 -13.27 6.49 1.45
C LYS A 77 -12.73 6.06 2.81
N LYS A 78 -13.19 4.92 3.30
CA LYS A 78 -12.83 4.39 4.62
C LYS A 78 -12.64 2.89 4.53
N ILE A 79 -11.52 2.40 5.08
CA ILE A 79 -11.22 0.96 5.11
C ILE A 79 -10.72 0.57 6.48
N LYS A 80 -10.94 -0.70 6.84
CA LYS A 80 -10.36 -1.31 8.02
C LYS A 80 -9.38 -2.38 7.54
N VAL A 81 -8.15 -2.33 8.03
CA VAL A 81 -7.06 -3.20 7.58
C VAL A 81 -6.52 -4.00 8.73
N ARG A 82 -6.37 -5.30 8.52
CA ARG A 82 -5.64 -6.18 9.42
C ARG A 82 -4.28 -6.48 8.80
N TYR A 83 -3.22 -6.32 9.56
CA TYR A 83 -1.86 -6.54 9.09
C TYR A 83 -0.91 -6.85 10.24
N LEU A 84 0.29 -7.32 9.91
CA LEU A 84 1.37 -7.45 10.87
C LEU A 84 2.28 -6.22 10.75
N ASP A 85 2.62 -5.63 11.89
CA ASP A 85 3.50 -4.45 11.92
C ASP A 85 4.98 -4.86 11.79
N ARG A 86 5.90 -3.90 11.94
CA ARG A 86 7.35 -4.15 11.82
C ARG A 86 7.87 -5.14 12.84
N ASN A 87 7.14 -5.35 13.92
CA ASN A 87 7.49 -6.32 14.97
C ASN A 87 6.70 -7.62 14.83
N PHE A 88 5.99 -7.81 13.68
CA PHE A 88 5.17 -8.97 13.39
C PHE A 88 4.03 -9.17 14.39
N LYS A 89 3.53 -8.06 14.94
CA LYS A 89 2.34 -8.06 15.80
C LYS A 89 1.11 -7.71 15.00
N ILE A 90 0.00 -8.38 15.28
CA ILE A 90 -1.27 -8.14 14.59
C ILE A 90 -1.80 -6.75 14.96
N LYS A 91 -2.13 -5.97 13.94
CA LYS A 91 -2.78 -4.67 14.07
C LYS A 91 -4.06 -4.67 13.25
N ILE A 92 -5.09 -4.03 13.79
CA ILE A 92 -6.33 -3.79 13.05
C ILE A 92 -6.61 -2.29 13.19
N LYS A 93 -6.56 -1.57 12.07
CA LYS A 93 -6.73 -0.12 12.07
C LYS A 93 -7.66 0.34 10.97
N THR A 94 -8.34 1.46 11.23
CA THR A 94 -9.19 2.12 10.24
C THR A 94 -8.42 3.28 9.63
N TYR A 95 -8.47 3.39 8.30
CA TYR A 95 -7.85 4.47 7.55
C TYR A 95 -8.90 5.15 6.69
N GLU A 96 -8.73 6.44 6.46
CA GLU A 96 -9.66 7.26 5.69
C GLU A 96 -8.89 8.13 4.69
N GLY A 97 -9.60 8.66 3.70
CA GLY A 97 -9.07 9.66 2.78
C GLY A 97 -7.94 9.12 1.92
N PHE A 98 -6.93 9.96 1.72
CA PHE A 98 -5.82 9.64 0.83
C PHE A 98 -5.00 8.44 1.32
N THR A 99 -4.79 8.32 2.63
CA THR A 99 -4.08 7.16 3.19
C THR A 99 -4.80 5.86 2.86
N ALA A 100 -6.13 5.83 2.98
CA ALA A 100 -6.93 4.67 2.59
C ALA A 100 -6.80 4.38 1.10
N GLN A 101 -6.74 5.40 0.27
CA GLN A 101 -6.55 5.25 -1.17
C GLN A 101 -5.19 4.62 -1.48
N ILE A 102 -4.13 5.07 -0.84
CA ILE A 102 -2.78 4.53 -1.02
C ILE A 102 -2.75 3.04 -0.67
N ILE A 103 -3.31 2.68 0.48
CA ILE A 103 -3.32 1.28 0.94
C ILE A 103 -4.06 0.39 -0.08
N GLN A 104 -5.23 0.81 -0.55
CA GLN A 104 -6.00 0.05 -1.54
C GLN A 104 -5.23 -0.15 -2.84
N HIS A 105 -4.54 0.90 -3.29
CA HIS A 105 -3.72 0.86 -4.50
C HIS A 105 -2.61 -0.19 -4.36
N GLU A 106 -1.89 -0.19 -3.24
CA GLU A 106 -0.79 -1.13 -3.02
C GLU A 106 -1.27 -2.56 -2.79
N VAL A 107 -2.39 -2.75 -2.10
CA VAL A 107 -2.98 -4.07 -1.93
C VAL A 107 -3.41 -4.66 -3.29
N ASP A 108 -3.94 -3.82 -4.19
CA ASP A 108 -4.27 -4.25 -5.55
C ASP A 108 -3.03 -4.76 -6.28
N HIS A 109 -1.90 -4.06 -6.14
CA HIS A 109 -0.64 -4.53 -6.74
C HIS A 109 -0.25 -5.91 -6.24
N LEU A 110 -0.46 -6.22 -4.98
CA LEU A 110 -0.17 -7.55 -4.42
C LEU A 110 -1.02 -8.64 -5.07
N SER A 111 -2.20 -8.28 -5.55
CA SER A 111 -3.10 -9.21 -6.26
C SER A 111 -2.84 -9.25 -7.77
N GLY A 112 -1.81 -8.54 -8.24
CA GLY A 112 -1.48 -8.48 -9.65
C GLY A 112 -2.28 -7.46 -10.45
N ILE A 113 -3.10 -6.65 -9.79
CA ILE A 113 -3.86 -5.58 -10.43
C ILE A 113 -2.97 -4.37 -10.56
N ILE A 114 -2.66 -3.97 -11.79
CA ILE A 114 -1.81 -2.82 -12.06
C ILE A 114 -2.69 -1.68 -12.57
N ILE A 115 -2.64 -0.58 -11.86
CA ILE A 115 -3.44 0.60 -12.17
C ILE A 115 -2.55 1.73 -12.60
#